data_b4ba0e895aa38fbff94ebcef74198240
#
_entry.id   b4ba0e895aa38fbff94ebcef74198240
#
_cell.length_a   1.000
_cell.length_b   1.000
_cell.length_c   1.000
_cell.angle_alpha   90.00
_cell.angle_beta   90.00
_cell.angle_gamma   90.00
#
_symmetry.space_group_name_H-M   'P 1'
#
loop_
_entity.id
_entity.type
_entity.pdbx_description
1 polymer ?
#
loop_
_entity_poly.entity_id
_entity_poly.type
_entity_poly.pdbx_seq_one_letter_code
_entity_poly.pdbx_strand_id
1 'polypeptide(L)'
;MDATRLLSHIEVLDEACAYWTQCLLDTPAVILGDVVRNDVPKTSGVYVIRNNGELLYIGKSGNLRTRICSQHLGPRKRSSTLRRKVSKHLRTDDEELITDWLRSASIGWIELGHHGLTLAVEDYAIAERNPPFNGYT
;
A
#
# COMPACT_ATOMS: atom_id res chain seq x y z
N MET A 1 -0.90 23.84 24.76
CA MET A 1 -1.97 23.79 23.74
C MET A 1 -3.26 23.39 24.44
N ASP A 2 -4.32 24.15 24.26
CA ASP A 2 -5.63 23.79 24.83
C ASP A 2 -6.34 22.73 23.98
N ALA A 3 -7.39 22.12 24.55
CA ALA A 3 -8.12 21.04 23.90
C ALA A 3 -8.78 21.48 22.58
N THR A 4 -9.24 22.72 22.49
CA THR A 4 -9.89 23.25 21.28
C THR A 4 -8.90 23.32 20.12
N ARG A 5 -7.68 23.82 20.34
CA ARG A 5 -6.64 23.84 19.31
C ARG A 5 -6.22 22.43 18.88
N LEU A 6 -6.10 21.52 19.83
CA LEU A 6 -5.75 20.13 19.54
C LEU A 6 -6.81 19.46 18.66
N LEU A 7 -8.10 19.63 18.99
CA LEU A 7 -9.20 19.07 18.19
C LEU A 7 -9.21 19.66 16.77
N SER A 8 -8.95 20.97 16.63
CA SER A 8 -8.83 21.62 15.33
C SER A 8 -7.73 21.01 14.47
N HIS A 9 -6.58 20.72 15.07
CA HIS A 9 -5.47 20.06 14.36
C HIS A 9 -5.81 18.64 13.95
N ILE A 10 -6.52 17.87 14.80
CA ILE A 10 -6.98 16.52 14.49
C ILE A 10 -7.95 16.54 13.31
N GLU A 11 -8.91 17.47 13.30
CA GLU A 11 -9.87 17.63 12.20
C GLU A 11 -9.17 17.92 10.87
N VAL A 12 -8.17 18.81 10.86
CA VAL A 12 -7.39 19.11 9.67
C VAL A 12 -6.63 17.88 9.18
N LEU A 13 -6.04 17.11 10.10
CA LEU A 13 -5.32 15.90 9.75
C LEU A 13 -6.28 14.84 9.17
N ASP A 14 -7.46 14.66 9.75
CA ASP A 14 -8.46 13.73 9.24
C ASP A 14 -8.92 14.12 7.83
N GLU A 15 -9.15 15.40 7.57
CA GLU A 15 -9.50 15.90 6.23
C GLU A 15 -8.39 15.62 5.23
N ALA A 16 -7.13 15.85 5.61
CA ALA A 16 -5.98 15.57 4.76
C ALA A 16 -5.88 14.07 4.46
N CYS A 17 -6.05 13.22 5.47
CA CYS A 17 -6.04 11.76 5.29
C CYS A 17 -7.16 11.29 4.39
N ALA A 18 -8.37 11.82 4.54
CA ALA A 18 -9.52 11.51 3.68
C ALA A 18 -9.22 11.88 2.22
N TYR A 19 -8.67 13.07 2.00
CA TYR A 19 -8.28 13.55 0.67
C TYR A 19 -7.25 12.63 0.03
N TRP A 20 -6.15 12.32 0.73
CA TRP A 20 -5.09 11.47 0.18
C TRP A 20 -5.55 10.03 -0.03
N THR A 21 -6.43 9.53 0.85
CA THR A 21 -7.03 8.20 0.66
C THR A 21 -7.83 8.16 -0.62
N GLN A 22 -8.65 9.18 -0.89
CA GLN A 22 -9.40 9.25 -2.14
C GLN A 22 -8.47 9.33 -3.35
N CYS A 23 -7.40 10.11 -3.27
CA CYS A 23 -6.39 10.17 -4.34
C CYS A 23 -5.79 8.78 -4.60
N LEU A 24 -5.49 8.04 -3.54
CA LEU A 24 -4.95 6.68 -3.63
C LEU A 24 -5.94 5.73 -4.33
N LEU A 25 -7.21 5.78 -3.92
CA LEU A 25 -8.25 4.92 -4.49
C LEU A 25 -8.58 5.27 -5.94
N ASP A 26 -8.35 6.51 -6.34
CA ASP A 26 -8.58 6.98 -7.72
C ASP A 26 -7.37 6.76 -8.62
N THR A 27 -6.25 6.23 -8.12
CA THR A 27 -5.09 5.94 -8.96
C THR A 27 -5.45 4.91 -10.03
N PRO A 28 -4.92 5.06 -11.26
CA PRO A 28 -5.14 4.05 -12.30
C PRO A 28 -4.62 2.69 -11.86
N ALA A 29 -5.36 1.65 -12.18
CA ALA A 29 -4.93 0.28 -11.94
C ALA A 29 -3.88 -0.12 -12.98
N VAL A 30 -2.64 -0.34 -12.54
CA VAL A 30 -1.54 -0.79 -13.39
C VAL A 30 -1.22 -2.23 -13.01
N ILE A 31 -1.15 -3.13 -13.99
CA ILE A 31 -0.76 -4.52 -13.74
C ILE A 31 0.65 -4.54 -13.15
N LEU A 32 0.81 -5.19 -12.00
CA LEU A 32 2.08 -5.17 -11.25
C LEU A 32 3.24 -5.75 -12.08
N GLY A 33 2.99 -6.79 -12.88
CA GLY A 33 3.96 -7.36 -13.79
C GLY A 33 4.44 -6.42 -14.89
N ASP A 34 3.67 -5.37 -15.20
CA ASP A 34 4.01 -4.38 -16.23
C ASP A 34 4.68 -3.12 -15.65
N VAL A 35 4.87 -3.05 -14.35
CA VAL A 35 5.49 -1.89 -13.69
C VAL A 35 6.97 -1.82 -14.05
N VAL A 36 7.38 -0.66 -14.57
CA VAL A 36 8.78 -0.35 -14.86
C VAL A 36 9.42 0.23 -13.59
N ARG A 37 10.55 -0.35 -13.17
CA ARG A 37 11.22 0.06 -11.93
C ARG A 37 11.43 1.58 -11.83
N ASN A 38 11.89 2.21 -12.91
CA ASN A 38 12.21 3.63 -12.90
C ASN A 38 10.98 4.54 -12.84
N ASP A 39 9.79 4.00 -13.07
CA ASP A 39 8.53 4.76 -12.94
C ASP A 39 8.05 4.83 -11.50
N VAL A 40 8.58 3.98 -10.62
CA VAL A 40 8.23 3.97 -9.20
C VAL A 40 9.18 4.90 -8.43
N PRO A 41 8.64 5.90 -7.69
CA PRO A 41 9.49 6.85 -6.98
C PRO A 41 10.27 6.21 -5.82
N LYS A 42 11.45 6.76 -5.53
CA LYS A 42 12.29 6.33 -4.40
C LYS A 42 11.91 7.02 -3.08
N THR A 43 10.78 7.68 -3.02
CA THR A 43 10.31 8.43 -1.87
C THR A 43 9.24 7.66 -1.11
N SER A 44 8.86 8.20 0.04
CA SER A 44 7.80 7.59 0.85
C SER A 44 6.42 7.77 0.22
N GLY A 45 5.58 6.81 0.44
CA GLY A 45 4.21 6.86 -0.04
C GLY A 45 3.39 5.65 0.38
N VAL A 46 2.16 5.64 -0.11
CA VAL A 46 1.17 4.60 0.16
C VAL A 46 0.76 3.96 -1.17
N TYR A 47 0.52 2.66 -1.16
CA TYR A 47 0.11 1.93 -2.36
C TYR A 47 -1.04 0.99 -2.06
N VAL A 48 -1.78 0.62 -3.11
CA VAL A 48 -2.90 -0.33 -3.04
C VAL A 48 -2.67 -1.49 -3.98
N ILE A 49 -3.05 -2.68 -3.56
CA ILE A 49 -3.08 -3.88 -4.39
C ILE A 49 -4.54 -4.28 -4.58
N ARG A 50 -4.91 -4.49 -5.84
CA ARG A 50 -6.24 -4.96 -6.23
C ARG A 50 -6.11 -6.21 -7.09
N ASN A 51 -7.11 -7.06 -7.04
CA ASN A 51 -7.24 -8.18 -7.96
C ASN A 51 -8.70 -8.33 -8.36
N ASN A 52 -8.97 -8.41 -9.65
CA ASN A 52 -10.33 -8.47 -10.20
C ASN A 52 -11.23 -7.33 -9.69
N GLY A 53 -10.66 -6.14 -9.56
CA GLY A 53 -11.38 -4.95 -9.08
C GLY A 53 -11.56 -4.88 -7.58
N GLU A 54 -11.18 -5.89 -6.83
CA GLU A 54 -11.28 -5.91 -5.36
C GLU A 54 -10.02 -5.32 -4.72
N LEU A 55 -10.21 -4.38 -3.79
CA LEU A 55 -9.13 -3.83 -2.98
C LEU A 55 -8.73 -4.85 -1.91
N LEU A 56 -7.52 -5.37 -1.99
CA LEU A 56 -7.04 -6.44 -1.11
C LEU A 56 -6.06 -5.97 -0.06
N TYR A 57 -5.24 -4.98 -0.36
CA TYR A 57 -4.15 -4.56 0.52
C TYR A 57 -3.81 -3.09 0.34
N ILE A 58 -3.56 -2.42 1.46
CA ILE A 58 -2.98 -1.07 1.50
C ILE A 58 -1.67 -1.17 2.26
N GLY A 59 -0.60 -0.66 1.66
CA GLY A 59 0.72 -0.67 2.27
C GLY A 59 1.41 0.68 2.20
N LYS A 60 2.46 0.83 2.98
CA LYS A 60 3.30 2.02 2.98
C LYS A 60 4.77 1.66 2.82
N SER A 61 5.57 2.62 2.44
CA SER A 61 7.02 2.47 2.43
C SER A 61 7.70 3.82 2.54
N GLY A 62 8.88 3.85 3.15
CA GLY A 62 9.80 4.98 3.08
C GLY A 62 10.47 5.08 1.71
N ASN A 63 10.45 4.01 0.92
CA ASN A 63 10.95 3.95 -0.45
C ASN A 63 10.06 3.01 -1.25
N LEU A 64 9.13 3.59 -2.01
CA LEU A 64 8.16 2.81 -2.79
C LEU A 64 8.82 1.87 -3.79
N ARG A 65 9.87 2.34 -4.48
CA ARG A 65 10.58 1.51 -5.47
C ARG A 65 11.17 0.25 -4.84
N THR A 66 11.83 0.38 -3.70
CA THR A 66 12.40 -0.77 -2.98
C THR A 66 11.32 -1.73 -2.52
N ARG A 67 10.23 -1.20 -1.94
CA ARG A 67 9.14 -2.04 -1.44
C ARG A 67 8.49 -2.84 -2.57
N ILE A 68 8.12 -2.17 -3.64
CA ILE A 68 7.38 -2.77 -4.74
C ILE A 68 8.29 -3.66 -5.58
N CYS A 69 9.42 -3.14 -6.03
CA CYS A 69 10.27 -3.82 -7.01
C CYS A 69 11.26 -4.81 -6.40
N SER A 70 11.73 -4.57 -5.17
CA SER A 70 12.74 -5.43 -4.53
C SER A 70 12.16 -6.37 -3.49
N GLN A 71 11.19 -5.93 -2.68
CA GLN A 71 10.61 -6.75 -1.61
C GLN A 71 9.42 -7.58 -2.09
N HIS A 72 8.52 -6.99 -2.86
CA HIS A 72 7.34 -7.74 -3.33
C HIS A 72 7.66 -8.65 -4.51
N LEU A 73 8.45 -8.19 -5.48
CA LEU A 73 8.74 -8.92 -6.72
C LEU A 73 10.20 -9.33 -6.91
N GLY A 74 11.11 -8.75 -6.16
CA GLY A 74 12.53 -8.87 -6.43
C GLY A 74 13.31 -9.69 -5.38
N PRO A 75 14.61 -9.43 -5.24
CA PRO A 75 15.52 -10.27 -4.46
C PRO A 75 15.29 -10.24 -2.95
N ARG A 76 14.53 -9.26 -2.42
CA ARG A 76 14.24 -9.13 -0.99
C ARG A 76 12.87 -9.67 -0.59
N LYS A 77 12.42 -10.74 -1.21
CA LYS A 77 11.09 -11.34 -1.03
C LYS A 77 10.75 -11.68 0.41
N ARG A 78 11.72 -12.13 1.21
CA ARG A 78 11.50 -12.53 2.61
C ARG A 78 11.04 -11.37 3.52
N SER A 79 11.35 -10.13 3.14
CA SER A 79 10.91 -8.95 3.90
C SER A 79 9.48 -8.53 3.60
N SER A 80 8.81 -9.15 2.65
CA SER A 80 7.48 -8.72 2.19
C SER A 80 6.37 -9.34 3.04
N THR A 81 5.69 -8.51 3.81
CA THR A 81 4.46 -8.90 4.50
C THR A 81 3.37 -9.27 3.49
N LEU A 82 3.27 -8.54 2.38
CA LEU A 82 2.31 -8.83 1.32
C LEU A 82 2.49 -10.25 0.77
N ARG A 83 3.72 -10.68 0.51
CA ARG A 83 3.97 -12.04 0.02
C ARG A 83 3.50 -13.10 1.01
N ARG A 84 3.69 -12.87 2.31
CA ARG A 84 3.16 -13.78 3.35
C ARG A 84 1.64 -13.87 3.31
N LYS A 85 0.96 -12.75 3.09
CA LYS A 85 -0.51 -12.72 2.97
C LYS A 85 -0.99 -13.46 1.72
N VAL A 86 -0.29 -13.29 0.61
CA VAL A 86 -0.59 -13.99 -0.65
C VAL A 86 -0.35 -15.50 -0.48
N SER A 87 0.74 -15.90 0.18
CA SER A 87 1.02 -17.29 0.50
C SER A 87 -0.13 -17.96 1.26
N LYS A 88 -0.66 -17.29 2.28
CA LYS A 88 -1.82 -17.78 3.04
C LYS A 88 -3.08 -17.85 2.16
N HIS A 89 -3.31 -16.84 1.35
CA HIS A 89 -4.47 -16.79 0.46
C HIS A 89 -4.47 -17.92 -0.57
N LEU A 90 -3.31 -18.21 -1.15
CA LEU A 90 -3.14 -19.29 -2.13
C LEU A 90 -2.91 -20.65 -1.48
N ARG A 91 -2.66 -20.70 -0.18
CA ARG A 91 -2.32 -21.92 0.56
C ARG A 91 -1.11 -22.63 -0.03
N THR A 92 -0.06 -21.87 -0.34
CA THR A 92 1.17 -22.39 -0.94
C THR A 92 2.38 -21.65 -0.42
N ASP A 93 3.50 -22.34 -0.31
CA ASP A 93 4.83 -21.77 -0.06
C ASP A 93 5.66 -21.64 -1.34
N ASP A 94 5.09 -22.00 -2.49
CA ASP A 94 5.76 -21.91 -3.78
C ASP A 94 5.95 -20.46 -4.18
N GLU A 95 7.21 -20.00 -4.16
CA GLU A 95 7.56 -18.61 -4.45
C GLU A 95 7.20 -18.19 -5.88
N GLU A 96 7.25 -19.13 -6.84
CA GLU A 96 6.87 -18.83 -8.22
C GLU A 96 5.38 -18.58 -8.35
N LEU A 97 4.55 -19.38 -7.69
CA LEU A 97 3.09 -19.18 -7.69
C LEU A 97 2.71 -17.86 -7.02
N ILE A 98 3.37 -17.50 -5.93
CA ILE A 98 3.15 -16.23 -5.25
C ILE A 98 3.53 -15.07 -6.16
N THR A 99 4.68 -15.15 -6.83
CA THR A 99 5.14 -14.12 -7.77
C THR A 99 4.19 -13.99 -8.95
N ASP A 100 3.72 -15.11 -9.51
CA ASP A 100 2.79 -15.10 -10.64
C ASP A 100 1.47 -14.43 -10.26
N TRP A 101 0.95 -14.72 -9.07
CA TRP A 101 -0.26 -14.07 -8.56
C TRP A 101 -0.05 -12.55 -8.42
N LEU A 102 1.06 -12.14 -7.81
CA LEU A 102 1.38 -10.72 -7.63
C LEU A 102 1.51 -10.00 -8.96
N ARG A 103 2.16 -10.61 -9.94
CA ARG A 103 2.31 -10.02 -11.28
C ARG A 103 0.98 -9.83 -11.99
N SER A 104 -0.01 -10.65 -11.70
CA SER A 104 -1.35 -10.54 -12.29
C SER A 104 -2.25 -9.55 -11.56
N ALA A 105 -1.89 -9.15 -10.34
CA ALA A 105 -2.62 -8.14 -9.58
C ALA A 105 -2.33 -6.74 -10.11
N SER A 106 -3.16 -5.78 -9.76
CA SER A 106 -2.93 -4.37 -10.10
C SER A 106 -2.45 -3.59 -8.89
N ILE A 107 -1.69 -2.53 -9.16
CA ILE A 107 -1.14 -1.63 -8.16
C ILE A 107 -1.43 -0.18 -8.53
N GLY A 108 -1.65 0.64 -7.50
CA GLY A 108 -1.65 2.09 -7.58
C GLY A 108 -0.85 2.64 -6.41
N TRP A 109 -0.25 3.80 -6.55
CA TRP A 109 0.48 4.45 -5.47
C TRP A 109 0.34 5.96 -5.51
N ILE A 110 0.54 6.58 -4.34
CA ILE A 110 0.72 8.03 -4.21
C ILE A 110 2.04 8.30 -3.51
N GLU A 111 2.77 9.28 -4.03
CA GLU A 111 4.01 9.77 -3.44
C GLU A 111 3.69 10.88 -2.46
N LEU A 112 4.03 10.72 -1.20
CA LEU A 112 3.75 11.72 -0.17
C LEU A 112 5.02 12.47 0.26
N GLY A 113 6.18 11.80 0.23
CA GLY A 113 7.45 12.42 0.55
C GLY A 113 7.61 12.85 2.01
N HIS A 114 6.74 12.39 2.91
CA HIS A 114 6.75 12.75 4.33
C HIS A 114 6.38 11.54 5.16
N HIS A 115 7.25 11.14 6.09
CA HIS A 115 7.08 9.93 6.88
C HIS A 115 5.81 9.93 7.74
N GLY A 116 5.60 10.99 8.51
CA GLY A 116 4.43 11.09 9.39
C GLY A 116 3.11 11.11 8.64
N LEU A 117 3.07 11.83 7.51
CA LEU A 117 1.88 11.85 6.65
C LEU A 117 1.63 10.47 6.04
N THR A 118 2.67 9.79 5.60
CA THR A 118 2.56 8.43 5.05
C THR A 118 1.95 7.46 6.06
N LEU A 119 2.43 7.50 7.32
CA LEU A 119 1.87 6.69 8.41
C LEU A 119 0.38 6.99 8.65
N ALA A 120 0.04 8.27 8.74
CA ALA A 120 -1.33 8.70 9.02
C ALA A 120 -2.30 8.30 7.91
N VAL A 121 -1.90 8.47 6.66
CA VAL A 121 -2.73 8.12 5.49
C VAL A 121 -2.93 6.60 5.43
N GLU A 122 -1.89 5.81 5.63
CA GLU A 122 -2.03 4.35 5.64
C GLU A 122 -3.01 3.90 6.73
N ASP A 123 -2.81 4.35 7.96
CA ASP A 123 -3.66 3.97 9.08
C ASP A 123 -5.13 4.36 8.84
N TYR A 124 -5.34 5.57 8.35
CA TYR A 124 -6.68 6.06 8.02
C TYR A 124 -7.34 5.21 6.93
N ALA A 125 -6.62 4.96 5.85
CA ALA A 125 -7.15 4.21 4.70
C ALA A 125 -7.48 2.76 5.08
N ILE A 126 -6.63 2.10 5.86
CA ILE A 126 -6.87 0.73 6.35
C ILE A 126 -8.10 0.70 7.24
N ALA A 127 -8.23 1.64 8.17
CA ALA A 127 -9.37 1.70 9.09
C ALA A 127 -10.69 1.93 8.34
N GLU A 128 -10.68 2.79 7.33
CA GLU A 128 -11.87 3.10 6.54
C GLU A 128 -12.28 1.97 5.61
N ARG A 129 -11.32 1.31 4.96
CA ARG A 129 -11.59 0.32 3.91
C ARG A 129 -11.50 -1.13 4.35
N ASN A 130 -10.80 -1.39 5.45
CA ASN A 130 -10.63 -2.72 6.01
C ASN A 130 -10.30 -3.80 4.95
N PRO A 131 -9.20 -3.63 4.18
CA PRO A 131 -8.88 -4.60 3.12
C PRO A 131 -8.59 -5.98 3.71
N PRO A 132 -8.96 -7.07 3.01
CA PRO A 132 -8.83 -8.43 3.55
C PRO A 132 -7.40 -8.81 3.97
N PHE A 133 -6.39 -8.36 3.21
CA PHE A 133 -5.00 -8.73 3.49
C PHE A 133 -4.36 -7.88 4.59
N ASN A 134 -5.01 -6.81 5.06
CA ASN A 134 -4.55 -6.01 6.19
C ASN A 134 -5.06 -6.53 7.53
N GLY A 135 -5.96 -7.52 7.54
CA GLY A 135 -6.48 -8.10 8.76
C GLY A 135 -5.46 -8.94 9.52
N TYR A 136 -5.66 -9.05 10.82
CA TYR A 136 -4.87 -9.93 11.68
C TYR A 136 -5.50 -11.34 11.63
N THR A 137 -4.78 -12.25 11.04
CA THR A 137 -5.21 -13.67 11.00
C THR A 137 -4.07 -14.57 11.38
#